data_3b822eafe61f3de916834214f8a20c6c
#
_entry.id   3b822eafe61f3de916834214f8a20c6c
#
_cell.length_a   1.000
_cell.length_b   1.000
_cell.length_c   1.000
_cell.angle_alpha   90.00
_cell.angle_beta   90.00
_cell.angle_gamma   90.00
#
_symmetry.space_group_name_H-M   'P 1'
#
loop_
_entity.id
_entity.type
_entity.pdbx_description
1 polymer ?
#
loop_
_entity_poly.entity_id
_entity_poly.type
_entity_poly.pdbx_seq_one_letter_code
_entity_poly.pdbx_strand_id
1 'polypeptide(L)'
;MTFLPPQLAVGGLFLIACFVSTSMGTSVGTISALAPFAVSMSQATGFDIVLCIAAVASGAMFGDNLSMISDTTIAAVRTQGCEMKDKFRMNFLIVLPAAIITLILFVVMAFGGYGQVEVGTYSILKVIPYLVVLIGALIGINVFVILMTGTVLSLIVGVTSGAFAWTDIFSVMGNGVTAMYDITVISIIVACIGALVKEYGGIEWLIRFVRKRVNTQKGAQLGIAALVAAVDVATANNTVAIVMTGSIAKDISEEYDIDPRRTASLLDIFASVVQGILPYGAQLLYASAGAGVSAMQIIPYMFYPYLMAVSAVVFILFQKSTKKA
;
A
#
# COMPACT_ATOMS: atom_id res chain seq x y z
N MET A 1 -25.16 -8.17 -2.68
CA MET A 1 -24.42 -9.33 -3.22
C MET A 1 -25.25 -10.22 -4.15
N THR A 2 -26.41 -9.79 -4.56
CA THR A 2 -27.27 -10.52 -5.51
C THR A 2 -26.78 -10.50 -6.97
N PHE A 3 -25.76 -9.70 -7.30
CA PHE A 3 -25.30 -9.50 -8.68
C PHE A 3 -23.92 -10.08 -8.99
N LEU A 4 -23.13 -10.50 -8.00
CA LEU A 4 -21.81 -11.08 -8.22
C LEU A 4 -21.69 -12.43 -7.52
N PRO A 5 -21.13 -13.45 -8.19
CA PRO A 5 -20.80 -14.70 -7.53
C PRO A 5 -19.90 -14.44 -6.31
N PRO A 6 -20.14 -15.08 -5.16
CA PRO A 6 -19.32 -14.89 -3.95
C PRO A 6 -17.82 -15.04 -4.19
N GLN A 7 -17.45 -15.93 -5.13
CA GLN A 7 -16.06 -16.19 -5.53
C GLN A 7 -15.33 -14.96 -6.07
N LEU A 8 -16.05 -14.00 -6.64
CA LEU A 8 -15.46 -12.76 -7.16
C LEU A 8 -15.36 -11.66 -6.11
N ALA A 9 -15.89 -11.86 -4.91
CA ALA A 9 -15.97 -10.81 -3.89
C ALA A 9 -14.58 -10.38 -3.41
N VAL A 10 -13.66 -11.31 -3.16
CA VAL A 10 -12.28 -10.99 -2.73
C VAL A 10 -11.50 -10.27 -3.84
N GLY A 11 -11.62 -10.76 -5.09
CA GLY A 11 -11.06 -10.07 -6.26
C GLY A 11 -11.69 -8.68 -6.46
N GLY A 12 -12.98 -8.54 -6.18
CA GLY A 12 -13.70 -7.26 -6.20
C GLY A 12 -13.14 -6.26 -5.17
N LEU A 13 -12.85 -6.70 -3.94
CA LEU A 13 -12.18 -5.87 -2.94
C LEU A 13 -10.82 -5.38 -3.41
N PHE A 14 -10.02 -6.25 -3.99
CA PHE A 14 -8.73 -5.87 -4.58
C PHE A 14 -8.90 -4.78 -5.64
N LEU A 15 -9.83 -4.94 -6.58
CA LEU A 15 -10.08 -3.97 -7.65
C LEU A 15 -10.59 -2.63 -7.09
N ILE A 16 -11.53 -2.65 -6.13
CA ILE A 16 -12.02 -1.44 -5.48
C ILE A 16 -10.85 -0.71 -4.79
N ALA A 17 -10.01 -1.43 -4.07
CA ALA A 17 -8.84 -0.86 -3.42
C ALA A 17 -7.85 -0.25 -4.43
N CYS A 18 -7.64 -0.89 -5.60
CA CYS A 18 -6.83 -0.34 -6.68
C CYS A 18 -7.36 1.03 -7.14
N PHE A 19 -8.66 1.14 -7.42
CA PHE A 19 -9.27 2.39 -7.87
C PHE A 19 -9.25 3.48 -6.82
N VAL A 20 -9.64 3.16 -5.59
CA VAL A 20 -9.67 4.11 -4.48
C VAL A 20 -8.27 4.65 -4.21
N SER A 21 -7.27 3.78 -4.12
CA SER A 21 -5.89 4.19 -3.84
C SER A 21 -5.27 5.01 -4.96
N THR A 22 -5.56 4.67 -6.23
CA THR A 22 -5.10 5.50 -7.36
C THR A 22 -5.67 6.92 -7.28
N SER A 23 -6.91 7.06 -6.85
CA SER A 23 -7.59 8.36 -6.71
C SER A 23 -7.16 9.13 -5.46
N MET A 24 -6.93 8.45 -4.34
CA MET A 24 -6.51 9.06 -3.07
C MET A 24 -5.01 9.38 -3.03
N GLY A 25 -4.19 8.62 -3.75
CA GLY A 25 -2.73 8.74 -3.71
C GLY A 25 -2.12 8.28 -2.39
N THR A 26 -2.76 7.34 -1.69
CA THR A 26 -2.22 6.78 -0.44
C THR A 26 -2.73 5.37 -0.18
N SER A 27 -1.80 4.43 -0.01
CA SER A 27 -2.12 3.06 0.38
C SER A 27 -2.67 2.96 1.80
N VAL A 28 -2.08 3.66 2.76
CA VAL A 28 -2.51 3.66 4.16
C VAL A 28 -3.92 4.22 4.32
N GLY A 29 -4.21 5.36 3.67
CA GLY A 29 -5.55 5.95 3.69
C GLY A 29 -6.61 5.02 3.10
N THR A 30 -6.27 4.35 2.01
CA THR A 30 -7.16 3.36 1.36
C THR A 30 -7.40 2.14 2.24
N ILE A 31 -6.35 1.58 2.86
CA ILE A 31 -6.48 0.45 3.79
C ILE A 31 -7.39 0.83 4.96
N SER A 32 -7.16 2.00 5.57
CA SER A 32 -7.98 2.50 6.69
C SER A 32 -9.46 2.65 6.30
N ALA A 33 -9.71 3.16 5.10
CA ALA A 33 -11.08 3.36 4.60
C ALA A 33 -11.79 2.05 4.25
N LEU A 34 -11.05 1.04 3.73
CA LEU A 34 -11.64 -0.20 3.21
C LEU A 34 -11.54 -1.39 4.17
N ALA A 35 -10.75 -1.33 5.25
CA ALA A 35 -10.66 -2.40 6.22
C ALA A 35 -12.03 -2.82 6.81
N PRO A 36 -12.95 -1.90 7.15
CA PRO A 36 -14.28 -2.27 7.61
C PRO A 36 -15.10 -3.04 6.57
N PHE A 37 -14.88 -2.77 5.27
CA PHE A 37 -15.52 -3.54 4.19
C PHE A 37 -14.99 -4.96 4.11
N ALA A 38 -13.67 -5.15 4.28
CA ALA A 38 -13.06 -6.47 4.34
C ALA A 38 -13.61 -7.30 5.51
N VAL A 39 -13.75 -6.69 6.69
CA VAL A 39 -14.34 -7.33 7.88
C VAL A 39 -15.80 -7.70 7.63
N SER A 40 -16.61 -6.75 7.16
CA SER A 40 -18.03 -7.00 6.88
C SER A 40 -18.22 -8.08 5.81
N MET A 41 -17.37 -8.11 4.79
CA MET A 41 -17.43 -9.13 3.77
C MET A 41 -17.05 -10.51 4.31
N SER A 42 -15.98 -10.60 5.11
CA SER A 42 -15.57 -11.84 5.76
C SER A 42 -16.71 -12.41 6.62
N GLN A 43 -17.35 -11.58 7.43
CA GLN A 43 -18.49 -11.97 8.26
C GLN A 43 -19.71 -12.42 7.46
N ALA A 44 -20.00 -11.75 6.35
CA ALA A 44 -21.17 -12.04 5.54
C ALA A 44 -21.00 -13.26 4.62
N THR A 45 -19.77 -13.60 4.23
CA THR A 45 -19.48 -14.64 3.23
C THR A 45 -18.76 -15.85 3.80
N GLY A 46 -18.21 -15.75 5.01
CA GLY A 46 -17.39 -16.80 5.62
C GLY A 46 -15.96 -16.91 5.05
N PHE A 47 -15.55 -15.97 4.18
CA PHE A 47 -14.14 -15.91 3.74
C PHE A 47 -13.22 -15.57 4.90
N ASP A 48 -11.99 -16.10 4.85
CA ASP A 48 -10.95 -15.75 5.80
C ASP A 48 -10.70 -14.23 5.79
N ILE A 49 -10.78 -13.62 6.97
CA ILE A 49 -10.54 -12.18 7.15
C ILE A 49 -9.13 -11.78 6.70
N VAL A 50 -8.15 -12.66 6.89
CA VAL A 50 -6.76 -12.43 6.46
C VAL A 50 -6.68 -12.29 4.95
N LEU A 51 -7.39 -13.15 4.20
CA LEU A 51 -7.46 -13.07 2.74
C LEU A 51 -8.15 -11.78 2.27
N CYS A 52 -9.25 -11.39 2.92
CA CYS A 52 -10.01 -10.19 2.58
C CYS A 52 -9.19 -8.91 2.81
N ILE A 53 -8.51 -8.80 3.94
CA ILE A 53 -7.69 -7.62 4.24
C ILE A 53 -6.41 -7.56 3.41
N ALA A 54 -5.81 -8.72 3.09
CA ALA A 54 -4.67 -8.79 2.18
C ALA A 54 -5.03 -8.34 0.75
N ALA A 55 -6.24 -8.64 0.29
CA ALA A 55 -6.74 -8.14 -0.99
C ALA A 55 -6.87 -6.62 -1.00
N VAL A 56 -7.42 -6.03 0.07
CA VAL A 56 -7.49 -4.56 0.24
C VAL A 56 -6.10 -3.95 0.28
N ALA A 57 -5.19 -4.49 1.09
CA ALA A 57 -3.83 -3.96 1.24
C ALA A 57 -3.04 -4.07 -0.08
N SER A 58 -3.11 -5.21 -0.76
CA SER A 58 -2.47 -5.42 -2.07
C SER A 58 -3.01 -4.45 -3.13
N GLY A 59 -4.33 -4.25 -3.20
CA GLY A 59 -4.95 -3.32 -4.14
C GLY A 59 -4.62 -1.87 -3.82
N ALA A 60 -4.57 -1.51 -2.53
CA ALA A 60 -4.18 -0.18 -2.08
C ALA A 60 -2.73 0.15 -2.50
N MET A 61 -1.82 -0.81 -2.39
CA MET A 61 -0.44 -0.62 -2.81
C MET A 61 -0.29 -0.50 -4.33
N PHE A 62 -1.05 -1.27 -5.11
CA PHE A 62 -1.07 -1.10 -6.57
C PHE A 62 -1.53 0.30 -6.97
N GLY A 63 -2.63 0.78 -6.37
CA GLY A 63 -3.15 2.10 -6.68
C GLY A 63 -2.21 3.23 -6.30
N ASP A 64 -1.53 3.11 -5.15
CA ASP A 64 -0.53 4.06 -4.67
C ASP A 64 0.67 4.17 -5.64
N ASN A 65 1.22 3.05 -6.11
CA ASN A 65 2.28 3.01 -7.10
C ASN A 65 1.92 3.67 -8.44
N LEU A 66 0.65 3.66 -8.82
CA LEU A 66 0.16 4.25 -10.07
C LEU A 66 -0.47 5.63 -9.89
N SER A 67 -0.66 6.09 -8.65
CA SER A 67 -1.21 7.42 -8.43
C SER A 67 -0.20 8.51 -8.80
N MET A 68 -0.67 9.52 -9.54
CA MET A 68 0.14 10.70 -9.87
C MET A 68 0.22 11.71 -8.72
N ILE A 69 -0.61 11.53 -7.69
CA ILE A 69 -0.66 12.42 -6.51
C ILE A 69 -0.07 11.77 -5.26
N SER A 70 0.40 10.53 -5.37
CA SER A 70 1.06 9.82 -4.28
C SER A 70 2.37 10.54 -3.90
N ASP A 71 2.62 10.63 -2.60
CA ASP A 71 3.84 11.23 -2.04
C ASP A 71 5.10 10.45 -2.44
N THR A 72 5.04 9.12 -2.51
CA THR A 72 6.14 8.27 -3.00
C THR A 72 6.45 8.54 -4.47
N THR A 73 5.42 8.63 -5.31
CA THR A 73 5.57 8.96 -6.72
C THR A 73 6.17 10.36 -6.91
N ILE A 74 5.66 11.36 -6.16
CA ILE A 74 6.17 12.73 -6.20
C ILE A 74 7.65 12.77 -5.75
N ALA A 75 7.99 12.08 -4.67
CA ALA A 75 9.35 12.00 -4.16
C ALA A 75 10.30 11.36 -5.19
N ALA A 76 9.92 10.23 -5.79
CA ALA A 76 10.72 9.54 -6.78
C ALA A 76 10.96 10.40 -8.03
N VAL A 77 9.92 11.03 -8.56
CA VAL A 77 10.01 11.89 -9.75
C VAL A 77 10.87 13.12 -9.48
N ARG A 78 10.66 13.79 -8.35
CA ARG A 78 11.44 15.00 -8.00
C ARG A 78 12.91 14.71 -7.79
N THR A 79 13.25 13.59 -7.14
CA THR A 79 14.66 13.23 -6.90
C THR A 79 15.39 12.89 -8.20
N GLN A 80 14.69 12.32 -9.18
CA GLN A 80 15.28 11.93 -10.46
C GLN A 80 15.18 13.03 -11.54
N GLY A 81 14.35 14.04 -11.35
CA GLY A 81 14.14 15.11 -12.32
C GLY A 81 13.43 14.68 -13.60
N CYS A 82 12.52 13.71 -13.52
CA CYS A 82 11.72 13.25 -14.65
C CYS A 82 10.27 13.73 -14.55
N GLU A 83 9.48 13.53 -15.63
CA GLU A 83 8.07 13.87 -15.62
C GLU A 83 7.19 12.78 -14.99
N MET A 84 6.16 13.20 -14.26
CA MET A 84 5.20 12.32 -13.61
C MET A 84 4.54 11.33 -14.58
N LYS A 85 4.12 11.85 -15.74
CA LYS A 85 3.46 11.06 -16.79
C LYS A 85 4.35 9.97 -17.35
N ASP A 86 5.63 10.23 -17.47
CA ASP A 86 6.60 9.28 -18.02
C ASP A 86 6.92 8.17 -17.02
N LYS A 87 7.08 8.54 -15.73
CA LYS A 87 7.20 7.55 -14.64
C LYS A 87 5.96 6.67 -14.57
N PHE A 88 4.75 7.25 -14.66
CA PHE A 88 3.49 6.50 -14.65
C PHE A 88 3.46 5.43 -15.75
N ARG A 89 3.80 5.80 -16.99
CA ARG A 89 3.83 4.86 -18.12
C ARG A 89 4.83 3.72 -17.90
N MET A 90 6.02 4.05 -17.40
CA MET A 90 7.05 3.07 -17.10
C MET A 90 6.58 2.11 -15.99
N ASN A 91 6.07 2.66 -14.92
CA ASN A 91 5.57 1.90 -13.77
C ASN A 91 4.42 0.96 -14.16
N PHE A 92 3.46 1.47 -14.93
CA PHE A 92 2.31 0.70 -15.39
C PHE A 92 2.71 -0.59 -16.11
N LEU A 93 3.71 -0.51 -17.00
CA LEU A 93 4.22 -1.68 -17.73
C LEU A 93 4.87 -2.72 -16.79
N ILE A 94 5.49 -2.26 -15.70
CA ILE A 94 6.18 -3.14 -14.76
C ILE A 94 5.18 -3.78 -13.79
N VAL A 95 4.23 -3.02 -13.25
CA VAL A 95 3.38 -3.47 -12.15
C VAL A 95 2.08 -4.13 -12.61
N LEU A 96 1.61 -3.86 -13.83
CA LEU A 96 0.36 -4.42 -14.35
C LEU A 96 0.36 -5.95 -14.40
N PRO A 97 1.42 -6.63 -14.89
CA PRO A 97 1.45 -8.10 -14.87
C PRO A 97 1.32 -8.68 -13.46
N ALA A 98 1.96 -8.05 -12.48
CA ALA A 98 1.86 -8.45 -11.08
C ALA A 98 0.43 -8.28 -10.54
N ALA A 99 -0.24 -7.18 -10.87
CA ALA A 99 -1.62 -6.93 -10.46
C ALA A 99 -2.61 -7.94 -11.07
N ILE A 100 -2.45 -8.27 -12.36
CA ILE A 100 -3.31 -9.27 -13.03
C ILE A 100 -3.15 -10.64 -12.37
N ILE A 101 -1.90 -11.09 -12.12
CA ILE A 101 -1.66 -12.37 -11.46
C ILE A 101 -2.20 -12.34 -10.02
N THR A 102 -2.03 -11.24 -9.29
CA THR A 102 -2.59 -11.04 -7.95
C THR A 102 -4.11 -11.18 -7.94
N LEU A 103 -4.79 -10.53 -8.88
CA LEU A 103 -6.25 -10.66 -9.03
C LEU A 103 -6.67 -12.11 -9.25
N ILE A 104 -5.98 -12.81 -10.16
CA ILE A 104 -6.25 -14.23 -10.44
C ILE A 104 -6.05 -15.07 -9.18
N LEU A 105 -4.98 -14.86 -8.42
CA LEU A 105 -4.71 -15.59 -7.18
C LEU A 105 -5.81 -15.36 -6.14
N PHE A 106 -6.26 -14.12 -5.92
CA PHE A 106 -7.35 -13.84 -4.98
C PHE A 106 -8.67 -14.48 -5.43
N VAL A 107 -8.98 -14.46 -6.73
CA VAL A 107 -10.16 -15.14 -7.25
C VAL A 107 -10.05 -16.66 -7.06
N VAL A 108 -8.92 -17.28 -7.42
CA VAL A 108 -8.70 -18.72 -7.27
C VAL A 108 -8.80 -19.15 -5.81
N MET A 109 -8.19 -18.43 -4.88
CA MET A 109 -8.25 -18.76 -3.46
C MET A 109 -9.67 -18.62 -2.89
N ALA A 110 -10.47 -17.72 -3.43
CA ALA A 110 -11.87 -17.58 -3.04
C ALA A 110 -12.76 -18.77 -3.49
N PHE A 111 -12.36 -19.55 -4.48
CA PHE A 111 -13.13 -20.73 -4.91
C PHE A 111 -13.14 -21.89 -3.89
N GLY A 112 -12.16 -21.94 -2.98
CA GLY A 112 -12.01 -23.04 -2.02
C GLY A 112 -12.55 -22.77 -0.61
N GLY A 113 -13.03 -21.56 -0.32
CA GLY A 113 -13.15 -21.13 1.07
C GLY A 113 -14.43 -20.40 1.50
N TYR A 114 -15.52 -20.49 0.75
CA TYR A 114 -16.76 -19.82 1.18
C TYR A 114 -17.75 -20.79 1.83
N GLY A 115 -18.35 -20.33 2.95
CA GLY A 115 -19.52 -20.95 3.56
C GLY A 115 -20.81 -20.59 2.82
N GLN A 116 -21.95 -21.12 3.26
CA GLN A 116 -23.23 -20.65 2.75
C GLN A 116 -23.42 -19.18 3.10
N VAL A 117 -23.59 -18.36 2.07
CA VAL A 117 -23.85 -16.92 2.24
C VAL A 117 -25.24 -16.75 2.84
N GLU A 118 -25.35 -16.55 4.13
CA GLU A 118 -26.59 -16.06 4.72
C GLU A 118 -26.77 -14.59 4.31
N VAL A 119 -27.80 -14.34 3.50
CA VAL A 119 -28.19 -12.97 3.15
C VAL A 119 -28.82 -12.34 4.38
N GLY A 120 -27.98 -11.75 5.24
CA GLY A 120 -28.42 -10.99 6.40
C GLY A 120 -29.22 -9.76 5.99
N THR A 121 -30.07 -9.27 6.88
CA THR A 121 -30.74 -7.99 6.72
C THR A 121 -29.73 -6.86 6.79
N TYR A 122 -29.62 -6.05 5.73
CA TYR A 122 -28.73 -4.89 5.72
C TYR A 122 -29.54 -3.59 5.93
N SER A 123 -28.93 -2.64 6.59
CA SER A 123 -29.48 -1.29 6.75
C SER A 123 -28.73 -0.32 5.83
N ILE A 124 -29.43 0.22 4.84
CA ILE A 124 -28.85 1.23 3.92
C ILE A 124 -28.26 2.40 4.71
N LEU A 125 -28.94 2.83 5.79
CA LEU A 125 -28.49 3.92 6.63
C LEU A 125 -27.06 3.69 7.17
N LYS A 126 -26.74 2.46 7.61
CA LYS A 126 -25.39 2.11 8.12
C LYS A 126 -24.32 2.06 7.03
N VAL A 127 -24.70 1.97 5.77
CA VAL A 127 -23.78 1.94 4.63
C VAL A 127 -23.42 3.35 4.15
N ILE A 128 -24.26 4.35 4.39
CA ILE A 128 -24.06 5.74 3.91
C ILE A 128 -22.70 6.32 4.27
N PRO A 129 -22.17 6.26 5.52
CA PRO A 129 -20.86 6.82 5.85
C PRO A 129 -19.74 6.26 4.98
N TYR A 130 -19.77 4.95 4.74
CA TYR A 130 -18.78 4.26 3.92
C TYR A 130 -18.87 4.68 2.45
N LEU A 131 -20.09 4.81 1.91
CA LEU A 131 -20.28 5.28 0.53
C LEU A 131 -19.78 6.72 0.36
N VAL A 132 -19.99 7.59 1.34
CA VAL A 132 -19.49 8.97 1.32
C VAL A 132 -17.96 8.98 1.32
N VAL A 133 -17.32 8.16 2.17
CA VAL A 133 -15.85 8.03 2.18
C VAL A 133 -15.34 7.49 0.85
N LEU A 134 -15.95 6.45 0.33
CA LEU A 134 -15.56 5.84 -0.95
C LEU A 134 -15.70 6.82 -2.13
N ILE A 135 -16.86 7.46 -2.25
CA ILE A 135 -17.11 8.43 -3.32
C ILE A 135 -16.19 9.64 -3.18
N GLY A 136 -16.04 10.18 -1.96
CA GLY A 136 -15.13 11.29 -1.69
C GLY A 136 -13.68 10.99 -2.04
N ALA A 137 -13.23 9.76 -1.76
CA ALA A 137 -11.92 9.27 -2.16
C ALA A 137 -11.78 9.20 -3.69
N LEU A 138 -12.77 8.66 -4.38
CA LEU A 138 -12.77 8.54 -5.85
C LEU A 138 -12.75 9.89 -6.58
N ILE A 139 -13.38 10.92 -6.03
CA ILE A 139 -13.35 12.29 -6.59
C ILE A 139 -12.15 13.11 -6.14
N GLY A 140 -11.22 12.52 -5.35
CA GLY A 140 -9.95 13.14 -4.98
C GLY A 140 -10.03 14.14 -3.81
N ILE A 141 -11.03 14.02 -2.94
CA ILE A 141 -11.09 14.83 -1.70
C ILE A 141 -9.90 14.45 -0.80
N ASN A 142 -9.33 15.45 -0.13
CA ASN A 142 -8.24 15.22 0.83
C ASN A 142 -8.60 14.13 1.86
N VAL A 143 -7.67 13.18 2.05
CA VAL A 143 -7.85 11.98 2.89
C VAL A 143 -8.29 12.33 4.32
N PHE A 144 -7.67 13.35 4.94
CA PHE A 144 -8.03 13.75 6.29
C PHE A 144 -9.47 14.29 6.36
N VAL A 145 -9.86 15.11 5.38
CA VAL A 145 -11.21 15.70 5.32
C VAL A 145 -12.26 14.60 5.15
N ILE A 146 -12.02 13.65 4.23
CA ILE A 146 -13.02 12.61 3.97
C ILE A 146 -13.13 11.60 5.12
N LEU A 147 -12.03 11.24 5.78
CA LEU A 147 -12.06 10.37 6.95
C LEU A 147 -12.73 11.04 8.14
N MET A 148 -12.46 12.34 8.39
CA MET A 148 -13.17 13.12 9.42
C MET A 148 -14.67 13.19 9.12
N THR A 149 -15.06 13.45 7.88
CA THR A 149 -16.46 13.46 7.46
C THR A 149 -17.13 12.11 7.68
N GLY A 150 -16.44 11.02 7.29
CA GLY A 150 -16.90 9.65 7.52
C GLY A 150 -17.10 9.34 9.00
N THR A 151 -16.16 9.75 9.85
CA THR A 151 -16.25 9.59 11.31
C THR A 151 -17.49 10.31 11.88
N VAL A 152 -17.68 11.58 11.53
CA VAL A 152 -18.85 12.35 11.99
C VAL A 152 -20.16 11.72 11.52
N LEU A 153 -20.23 11.32 10.23
CA LEU A 153 -21.41 10.63 9.70
C LEU A 153 -21.66 9.29 10.39
N SER A 154 -20.60 8.52 10.67
CA SER A 154 -20.72 7.23 11.37
C SER A 154 -21.25 7.40 12.80
N LEU A 155 -20.83 8.45 13.51
CA LEU A 155 -21.38 8.77 14.84
C LEU A 155 -22.85 9.14 14.76
N ILE A 156 -23.26 9.99 13.82
CA ILE A 156 -24.66 10.38 13.61
C ILE A 156 -25.53 9.15 13.28
N VAL A 157 -25.06 8.33 12.33
CA VAL A 157 -25.78 7.10 11.92
C VAL A 157 -25.83 6.09 13.07
N GLY A 158 -24.74 5.94 13.84
CA GLY A 158 -24.70 5.05 14.99
C GLY A 158 -25.76 5.39 16.04
N VAL A 159 -25.88 6.66 16.39
CA VAL A 159 -26.92 7.13 17.33
C VAL A 159 -28.34 6.99 16.73
N THR A 160 -28.53 7.43 15.49
CA THR A 160 -29.87 7.40 14.86
C THR A 160 -30.37 5.99 14.55
N SER A 161 -29.46 5.04 14.33
CA SER A 161 -29.80 3.63 14.15
C SER A 161 -29.92 2.84 15.46
N GLY A 162 -29.68 3.48 16.61
CA GLY A 162 -29.72 2.82 17.92
C GLY A 162 -28.56 1.85 18.19
N ALA A 163 -27.44 1.97 17.44
CA ALA A 163 -26.26 1.13 17.66
C ALA A 163 -25.56 1.46 18.99
N PHE A 164 -25.63 2.73 19.44
CA PHE A 164 -25.20 3.21 20.75
C PHE A 164 -25.95 4.49 21.14
N ALA A 165 -25.98 4.79 22.44
CA ALA A 165 -26.65 5.98 22.93
C ALA A 165 -25.80 7.25 22.68
N TRP A 166 -26.47 8.41 22.65
CA TRP A 166 -25.79 9.70 22.52
C TRP A 166 -24.73 9.93 23.60
N THR A 167 -24.98 9.45 24.81
CA THR A 167 -24.06 9.51 25.95
C THR A 167 -22.76 8.72 25.73
N ASP A 168 -22.77 7.75 24.83
CA ASP A 168 -21.68 6.82 24.62
C ASP A 168 -20.70 7.28 23.52
N ILE A 169 -21.00 8.39 22.83
CA ILE A 169 -20.18 8.90 21.71
C ILE A 169 -18.71 9.02 22.12
N PHE A 170 -18.42 9.64 23.25
CA PHE A 170 -17.03 9.82 23.72
C PHE A 170 -16.36 8.51 24.07
N SER A 171 -17.11 7.54 24.60
CA SER A 171 -16.61 6.19 24.87
C SER A 171 -16.27 5.46 23.55
N VAL A 172 -17.14 5.52 22.56
CA VAL A 172 -16.92 4.93 21.23
C VAL A 172 -15.71 5.55 20.54
N MET A 173 -15.59 6.88 20.58
CA MET A 173 -14.42 7.60 20.05
C MET A 173 -13.14 7.21 20.80
N GLY A 174 -13.19 7.16 22.13
CA GLY A 174 -12.08 6.76 22.97
C GLY A 174 -11.59 5.36 22.67
N ASN A 175 -12.49 4.41 22.47
CA ASN A 175 -12.18 3.04 22.07
C ASN A 175 -11.49 3.02 20.69
N GLY A 176 -11.96 3.82 19.73
CA GLY A 176 -11.31 3.96 18.42
C GLY A 176 -9.88 4.51 18.51
N VAL A 177 -9.66 5.52 19.35
CA VAL A 177 -8.30 6.07 19.60
C VAL A 177 -7.42 5.02 20.28
N THR A 178 -7.94 4.32 21.27
CA THR A 178 -7.20 3.25 21.98
C THR A 178 -6.80 2.13 21.04
N ALA A 179 -7.67 1.74 20.10
CA ALA A 179 -7.36 0.72 19.10
C ALA A 179 -6.19 1.12 18.17
N MET A 180 -5.93 2.44 18.01
CA MET A 180 -4.81 2.95 17.21
C MET A 180 -3.54 3.23 18.04
N TYR A 181 -3.59 3.05 19.36
CA TYR A 181 -2.48 3.38 20.27
C TYR A 181 -1.20 2.60 19.93
N ASP A 182 -1.32 1.28 19.78
CA ASP A 182 -0.18 0.40 19.50
C ASP A 182 0.52 0.78 18.19
N ILE A 183 -0.27 1.09 17.14
CA ILE A 183 0.28 1.54 15.84
C ILE A 183 1.06 2.83 16.01
N THR A 184 0.52 3.79 16.77
CA THR A 184 1.16 5.09 17.02
C THR A 184 2.48 4.90 17.74
N VAL A 185 2.50 4.10 18.82
CA VAL A 185 3.71 3.81 19.60
C VAL A 185 4.76 3.09 18.75
N ILE A 186 4.36 2.04 18.03
CA ILE A 186 5.27 1.30 17.13
C ILE A 186 5.86 2.25 16.09
N SER A 187 5.04 3.09 15.45
CA SER A 187 5.51 4.05 14.44
C SER A 187 6.53 5.05 14.99
N ILE A 188 6.33 5.56 16.21
CA ILE A 188 7.28 6.46 16.88
C ILE A 188 8.60 5.73 17.17
N ILE A 189 8.54 4.52 17.75
CA ILE A 189 9.74 3.73 18.07
C ILE A 189 10.54 3.42 16.81
N VAL A 190 9.88 2.98 15.75
CA VAL A 190 10.53 2.67 14.47
C VAL A 190 11.16 3.92 13.85
N ALA A 191 10.48 5.07 13.90
CA ALA A 191 11.05 6.33 13.44
C ALA A 191 12.31 6.72 14.24
N CYS A 192 12.32 6.52 15.57
CA CYS A 192 13.50 6.73 16.40
C CYS A 192 14.67 5.79 16.03
N ILE A 193 14.38 4.49 15.79
CA ILE A 193 15.39 3.52 15.35
C ILE A 193 15.98 3.96 13.99
N GLY A 194 15.12 4.35 13.04
CA GLY A 194 15.57 4.85 11.73
C GLY A 194 16.47 6.08 11.84
N ALA A 195 16.13 7.02 12.73
CA ALA A 195 16.96 8.19 13.01
C ALA A 195 18.34 7.81 13.59
N LEU A 196 18.37 6.85 14.51
CA LEU A 196 19.63 6.33 15.07
C LEU A 196 20.49 5.64 14.00
N VAL A 197 19.90 4.78 13.16
CA VAL A 197 20.61 4.12 12.05
C VAL A 197 21.25 5.16 11.13
N LYS A 198 20.53 6.25 10.83
CA LYS A 198 21.04 7.35 10.03
C LYS A 198 22.19 8.08 10.75
N GLU A 199 22.01 8.49 11.98
CA GLU A 199 22.99 9.27 12.77
C GLU A 199 24.30 8.52 12.97
N TYR A 200 24.23 7.20 13.19
CA TYR A 200 25.43 6.35 13.36
C TYR A 200 26.03 5.83 12.06
N GLY A 201 25.66 6.39 10.91
CA GLY A 201 26.28 6.11 9.62
C GLY A 201 25.90 4.76 9.01
N GLY A 202 24.80 4.14 9.47
CA GLY A 202 24.32 2.88 8.92
C GLY A 202 23.89 3.01 7.45
N ILE A 203 23.28 4.15 7.10
CA ILE A 203 22.84 4.42 5.73
C ILE A 203 24.04 4.67 4.82
N GLU A 204 25.05 5.45 5.28
CA GLU A 204 26.30 5.68 4.54
C GLU A 204 27.09 4.39 4.31
N TRP A 205 27.02 3.46 5.28
CA TRP A 205 27.62 2.15 5.13
C TRP A 205 26.91 1.33 4.02
N LEU A 206 25.56 1.30 4.01
CA LEU A 206 24.76 0.64 2.96
C LEU A 206 25.09 1.20 1.58
N ILE A 207 25.15 2.52 1.45
CA ILE A 207 25.48 3.21 0.20
C ILE A 207 26.84 2.77 -0.32
N ARG A 208 27.88 2.81 0.55
CA ARG A 208 29.24 2.37 0.18
C ARG A 208 29.30 0.90 -0.19
N PHE A 209 28.54 0.05 0.50
CA PHE A 209 28.47 -1.38 0.22
C PHE A 209 27.87 -1.67 -1.15
N VAL A 210 26.77 -1.01 -1.51
CA VAL A 210 26.13 -1.15 -2.82
C VAL A 210 27.04 -0.63 -3.93
N ARG A 211 27.58 0.58 -3.78
CA ARG A 211 28.44 1.24 -4.79
C ARG A 211 29.68 0.42 -5.15
N LYS A 212 30.28 -0.29 -4.20
CA LYS A 212 31.45 -1.16 -4.44
C LYS A 212 31.15 -2.41 -5.26
N ARG A 213 29.90 -2.83 -5.39
CA ARG A 213 29.48 -4.08 -6.05
C ARG A 213 28.82 -3.88 -7.41
N VAL A 214 28.57 -2.64 -7.78
CA VAL A 214 27.95 -2.28 -9.04
C VAL A 214 29.02 -2.13 -10.12
N ASN A 215 28.93 -2.95 -11.18
CA ASN A 215 29.89 -2.92 -12.29
C ASN A 215 29.20 -2.93 -13.66
N THR A 216 27.87 -3.00 -13.72
CA THR A 216 27.10 -3.08 -14.97
C THR A 216 25.80 -2.30 -14.84
N GLN A 217 25.22 -1.88 -15.96
CA GLN A 217 23.94 -1.17 -15.97
C GLN A 217 22.79 -1.95 -15.26
N LYS A 218 22.72 -3.28 -15.46
CA LYS A 218 21.75 -4.13 -14.77
C LYS A 218 22.07 -4.25 -13.28
N GLY A 219 23.36 -4.39 -12.95
CA GLY A 219 23.84 -4.40 -11.57
C GLY A 219 23.56 -3.08 -10.85
N ALA A 220 23.65 -1.94 -11.55
CA ALA A 220 23.31 -0.62 -11.02
C ALA A 220 21.82 -0.52 -10.68
N GLN A 221 20.93 -1.00 -11.54
CA GLN A 221 19.49 -1.03 -11.28
C GLN A 221 19.15 -1.91 -10.07
N LEU A 222 19.74 -3.11 -9.97
CA LEU A 222 19.57 -3.97 -8.80
C LEU A 222 20.19 -3.36 -7.54
N GLY A 223 21.30 -2.64 -7.68
CA GLY A 223 21.93 -1.90 -6.58
C GLY A 223 21.02 -0.78 -6.05
N ILE A 224 20.40 0.00 -6.93
CA ILE A 224 19.40 1.03 -6.55
C ILE A 224 18.21 0.39 -5.84
N ALA A 225 17.69 -0.72 -6.38
CA ALA A 225 16.59 -1.48 -5.80
C ALA A 225 16.94 -1.97 -4.38
N ALA A 226 18.11 -2.59 -4.21
CA ALA A 226 18.57 -3.09 -2.92
C ALA A 226 18.83 -1.94 -1.92
N LEU A 227 19.33 -0.80 -2.40
CA LEU A 227 19.59 0.36 -1.55
C LEU A 227 18.30 0.94 -0.96
N VAL A 228 17.30 1.25 -1.81
CA VAL A 228 16.04 1.80 -1.32
C VAL A 228 15.31 0.79 -0.43
N ALA A 229 15.34 -0.51 -0.77
CA ALA A 229 14.76 -1.56 0.04
C ALA A 229 15.40 -1.63 1.44
N ALA A 230 16.73 -1.59 1.53
CA ALA A 230 17.44 -1.63 2.81
C ALA A 230 17.19 -0.39 3.67
N VAL A 231 17.10 0.80 3.04
CA VAL A 231 16.78 2.03 3.76
C VAL A 231 15.31 2.02 4.23
N ASP A 232 14.39 1.45 3.45
CA ASP A 232 12.99 1.33 3.85
C ASP A 232 12.81 0.36 5.03
N VAL A 233 13.54 -0.76 5.06
CA VAL A 233 13.59 -1.63 6.25
C VAL A 233 14.03 -0.86 7.49
N ALA A 234 15.00 0.05 7.36
CA ALA A 234 15.52 0.82 8.49
C ALA A 234 14.59 1.96 8.93
N THR A 235 13.84 2.54 7.98
CA THR A 235 13.01 3.73 8.24
C THR A 235 11.53 3.41 8.41
N ALA A 236 11.09 2.24 7.94
CA ALA A 236 9.69 1.80 7.81
C ALA A 236 8.79 2.86 7.16
N ASN A 237 9.36 3.62 6.23
CA ASN A 237 8.65 4.68 5.54
C ASN A 237 9.18 4.82 4.11
N ASN A 238 8.38 4.38 3.15
CA ASN A 238 8.74 4.36 1.73
C ASN A 238 9.10 5.75 1.17
N THR A 239 8.35 6.80 1.53
CA THR A 239 8.65 8.17 1.07
C THR A 239 10.00 8.64 1.60
N VAL A 240 10.27 8.41 2.88
CA VAL A 240 11.57 8.76 3.51
C VAL A 240 12.70 7.97 2.84
N ALA A 241 12.52 6.67 2.61
CA ALA A 241 13.52 5.83 1.95
C ALA A 241 13.84 6.35 0.53
N ILE A 242 12.81 6.71 -0.25
CA ILE A 242 12.97 7.28 -1.60
C ILE A 242 13.73 8.61 -1.56
N VAL A 243 13.36 9.52 -0.65
CA VAL A 243 14.02 10.82 -0.52
C VAL A 243 15.48 10.68 -0.11
N MET A 244 15.77 9.80 0.85
CA MET A 244 17.13 9.58 1.35
C MET A 244 18.06 8.92 0.32
N THR A 245 17.53 8.04 -0.50
CA THR A 245 18.31 7.32 -1.52
C THR A 245 18.30 8.01 -2.89
N GLY A 246 17.41 8.96 -3.08
CA GLY A 246 17.11 9.53 -4.39
C GLY A 246 18.30 10.20 -5.07
N SER A 247 19.08 11.04 -4.35
CA SER A 247 20.27 11.69 -4.90
C SER A 247 21.35 10.66 -5.30
N ILE A 248 21.53 9.65 -4.48
CA ILE A 248 22.53 8.59 -4.73
C ILE A 248 22.11 7.71 -5.91
N ALA A 249 20.82 7.37 -5.98
CA ALA A 249 20.26 6.64 -7.10
C ALA A 249 20.42 7.44 -8.41
N LYS A 250 20.31 8.77 -8.34
CA LYS A 250 20.56 9.66 -9.48
C LYS A 250 22.01 9.60 -9.91
N ASP A 251 22.98 9.75 -8.99
CA ASP A 251 24.42 9.66 -9.28
C ASP A 251 24.76 8.31 -9.94
N ILE A 252 24.24 7.20 -9.38
CA ILE A 252 24.44 5.86 -9.95
C ILE A 252 23.81 5.77 -11.35
N SER A 253 22.60 6.33 -11.54
CA SER A 253 21.92 6.26 -12.83
C SER A 253 22.63 7.07 -13.91
N GLU A 254 23.22 8.22 -13.57
CA GLU A 254 24.03 9.02 -14.47
C GLU A 254 25.35 8.30 -14.83
N GLU A 255 26.03 7.68 -13.85
CA GLU A 255 27.26 6.93 -14.05
C GLU A 255 27.08 5.73 -15.01
N TYR A 256 25.92 5.03 -14.89
CA TYR A 256 25.64 3.82 -15.68
C TYR A 256 24.67 4.03 -16.85
N ASP A 257 24.38 5.29 -17.23
CA ASP A 257 23.47 5.69 -18.33
C ASP A 257 22.09 5.03 -18.22
N ILE A 258 21.49 5.09 -17.01
CA ILE A 258 20.14 4.61 -16.75
C ILE A 258 19.16 5.76 -16.94
N ASP A 259 18.04 5.50 -17.62
CA ASP A 259 16.96 6.48 -17.79
C ASP A 259 16.40 6.94 -16.43
N PRO A 260 16.32 8.26 -16.14
CA PRO A 260 15.77 8.80 -14.89
C PRO A 260 14.37 8.28 -14.56
N ARG A 261 13.51 8.06 -15.57
CA ARG A 261 12.16 7.50 -15.40
C ARG A 261 12.19 6.10 -14.83
N ARG A 262 13.19 5.32 -15.24
CA ARG A 262 13.41 3.97 -14.73
C ARG A 262 13.90 4.00 -13.30
N THR A 263 14.86 4.84 -12.98
CA THR A 263 15.35 5.02 -11.63
C THR A 263 14.24 5.43 -10.68
N ALA A 264 13.39 6.39 -11.09
CA ALA A 264 12.21 6.78 -10.33
C ALA A 264 11.24 5.60 -10.10
N SER A 265 10.99 4.78 -11.14
CA SER A 265 10.14 3.59 -11.01
C SER A 265 10.74 2.54 -10.08
N LEU A 266 12.05 2.28 -10.15
CA LEU A 266 12.72 1.32 -9.26
C LEU A 266 12.70 1.76 -7.79
N LEU A 267 12.92 3.04 -7.53
CA LEU A 267 12.84 3.60 -6.18
C LEU A 267 11.44 3.39 -5.59
N ASP A 268 10.40 3.75 -6.33
CA ASP A 268 9.02 3.62 -5.90
C ASP A 268 8.59 2.15 -5.73
N ILE A 269 8.90 1.30 -6.71
CA ILE A 269 8.55 -0.13 -6.69
C ILE A 269 9.20 -0.84 -5.50
N PHE A 270 10.51 -0.71 -5.31
CA PHE A 270 11.21 -1.49 -4.29
C PHE A 270 11.00 -0.94 -2.87
N ALA A 271 10.75 0.36 -2.70
CA ALA A 271 10.23 0.88 -1.44
C ALA A 271 8.85 0.28 -1.13
N SER A 272 7.94 0.28 -2.10
CA SER A 272 6.60 -0.31 -1.91
C SER A 272 6.64 -1.83 -1.68
N VAL A 273 7.53 -2.57 -2.35
CA VAL A 273 7.71 -4.02 -2.12
C VAL A 273 8.03 -4.28 -0.65
N VAL A 274 9.03 -3.59 -0.12
CA VAL A 274 9.46 -3.77 1.28
C VAL A 274 8.34 -3.36 2.23
N GLN A 275 7.77 -2.19 2.03
CA GLN A 275 6.71 -1.67 2.89
C GLN A 275 5.47 -2.59 2.94
N GLY A 276 5.20 -3.33 1.85
CA GLY A 276 4.08 -4.28 1.77
C GLY A 276 4.30 -5.61 2.48
N ILE A 277 5.54 -5.92 2.88
CA ILE A 277 5.88 -7.16 3.58
C ILE A 277 6.50 -6.91 4.96
N LEU A 278 6.69 -5.64 5.32
CA LEU A 278 7.31 -5.23 6.57
C LEU A 278 6.28 -5.27 7.70
N PRO A 279 6.38 -6.17 8.70
CA PRO A 279 5.34 -6.35 9.71
C PRO A 279 5.10 -5.11 10.59
N TYR A 280 6.10 -4.23 10.69
CA TYR A 280 6.04 -2.94 11.38
C TYR A 280 5.87 -1.75 10.42
N GLY A 281 5.66 -1.99 9.15
CA GLY A 281 5.33 -0.98 8.15
C GLY A 281 3.87 -0.51 8.30
N ALA A 282 3.63 0.76 7.97
CA ALA A 282 2.32 1.38 8.16
C ALA A 282 1.18 0.58 7.49
N GLN A 283 1.38 0.09 6.27
CA GLN A 283 0.35 -0.64 5.53
C GLN A 283 -0.13 -1.87 6.28
N LEU A 284 0.80 -2.71 6.77
CA LEU A 284 0.44 -3.92 7.51
C LEU A 284 -0.06 -3.63 8.93
N LEU A 285 0.44 -2.59 9.59
CA LEU A 285 -0.08 -2.16 10.89
C LEU A 285 -1.54 -1.70 10.79
N TYR A 286 -1.88 -0.87 9.80
CA TYR A 286 -3.26 -0.43 9.59
C TYR A 286 -4.18 -1.57 9.14
N ALA A 287 -3.70 -2.47 8.28
CA ALA A 287 -4.43 -3.67 7.89
C ALA A 287 -4.69 -4.60 9.09
N SER A 288 -3.68 -4.82 9.91
CA SER A 288 -3.72 -5.61 11.15
C SER A 288 -4.75 -5.06 12.14
N ALA A 289 -4.68 -3.77 12.45
CA ALA A 289 -5.62 -3.13 13.37
C ALA A 289 -7.05 -3.10 12.82
N GLY A 290 -7.21 -2.79 11.52
CA GLY A 290 -8.53 -2.75 10.90
C GLY A 290 -9.24 -4.10 10.85
N ALA A 291 -8.49 -5.18 10.71
CA ALA A 291 -9.02 -6.54 10.62
C ALA A 291 -8.98 -7.31 11.96
N GLY A 292 -8.28 -6.81 12.98
CA GLY A 292 -8.11 -7.49 14.27
C GLY A 292 -7.25 -8.75 14.18
N VAL A 293 -6.31 -8.82 13.23
CA VAL A 293 -5.41 -9.96 13.01
C VAL A 293 -3.95 -9.51 13.04
N SER A 294 -3.01 -10.43 13.28
CA SER A 294 -1.59 -10.09 13.29
C SER A 294 -1.08 -9.76 11.88
N ALA A 295 -0.20 -8.75 11.77
CA ALA A 295 0.50 -8.42 10.53
C ALA A 295 1.24 -9.64 9.95
N MET A 296 1.81 -10.50 10.81
CA MET A 296 2.49 -11.74 10.39
C MET A 296 1.56 -12.73 9.69
N GLN A 297 0.26 -12.75 10.01
CA GLN A 297 -0.73 -13.58 9.33
C GLN A 297 -1.09 -13.04 7.96
N ILE A 298 -1.01 -11.72 7.75
CA ILE A 298 -1.35 -11.06 6.48
C ILE A 298 -0.22 -11.26 5.45
N ILE A 299 1.05 -11.22 5.87
CA ILE A 299 2.23 -11.27 5.00
C ILE A 299 2.19 -12.38 3.95
N PRO A 300 1.85 -13.65 4.27
CA PRO A 300 1.80 -14.72 3.28
C PRO A 300 0.80 -14.49 2.13
N TYR A 301 -0.21 -13.66 2.35
CA TYR A 301 -1.26 -13.33 1.39
C TYR A 301 -1.04 -12.00 0.66
N MET A 302 0.07 -11.31 0.94
CA MET A 302 0.46 -10.08 0.24
C MET A 302 1.04 -10.39 -1.15
N PHE A 303 0.22 -10.96 -2.03
CA PHE A 303 0.68 -11.44 -3.34
C PHE A 303 1.24 -10.32 -4.22
N TYR A 304 0.62 -9.14 -4.20
CA TYR A 304 1.05 -8.03 -5.06
C TYR A 304 2.49 -7.58 -4.81
N PRO A 305 2.97 -7.31 -3.60
CA PRO A 305 4.35 -6.95 -3.36
C PRO A 305 5.36 -7.99 -3.86
N TYR A 306 5.09 -9.28 -3.62
CA TYR A 306 5.99 -10.35 -4.10
C TYR A 306 6.04 -10.41 -5.62
N LEU A 307 4.89 -10.39 -6.27
CA LEU A 307 4.80 -10.44 -7.73
C LEU A 307 5.34 -9.17 -8.39
N MET A 308 5.19 -8.02 -7.75
CA MET A 308 5.76 -6.75 -8.18
C MET A 308 7.29 -6.80 -8.14
N ALA A 309 7.88 -7.36 -7.08
CA ALA A 309 9.32 -7.56 -7.01
C ALA A 309 9.83 -8.46 -8.15
N VAL A 310 9.15 -9.59 -8.38
CA VAL A 310 9.49 -10.51 -9.47
C VAL A 310 9.36 -9.82 -10.82
N SER A 311 8.26 -9.13 -11.08
CA SER A 311 8.03 -8.39 -12.33
C SER A 311 9.11 -7.33 -12.57
N ALA A 312 9.49 -6.56 -11.55
CA ALA A 312 10.54 -5.55 -11.67
C ALA A 312 11.91 -6.17 -11.94
N VAL A 313 12.27 -7.27 -11.27
CA VAL A 313 13.53 -7.98 -11.53
C VAL A 313 13.55 -8.55 -12.94
N VAL A 314 12.46 -9.18 -13.39
CA VAL A 314 12.33 -9.68 -14.78
C VAL A 314 12.51 -8.52 -15.77
N PHE A 315 11.87 -7.38 -15.52
CA PHE A 315 12.00 -6.19 -16.36
C PHE A 315 13.45 -5.70 -16.45
N ILE A 316 14.21 -5.69 -15.33
CA ILE A 316 15.64 -5.34 -15.32
C ILE A 316 16.46 -6.33 -16.16
N LEU A 317 16.21 -7.64 -16.00
CA LEU A 317 17.01 -8.67 -16.63
C LEU A 317 16.80 -8.78 -18.15
N PHE A 318 15.55 -8.64 -18.61
CA PHE A 318 15.18 -8.83 -20.01
C PHE A 318 15.25 -7.58 -20.87
N GLN A 319 15.44 -6.41 -20.28
CA GLN A 319 15.53 -5.20 -21.07
C GLN A 319 16.84 -5.12 -21.83
N LYS A 320 16.74 -4.80 -23.13
CA LYS A 320 17.90 -4.46 -23.96
C LYS A 320 18.55 -3.18 -23.43
N SER A 321 19.88 -3.19 -23.27
CA SER A 321 20.66 -2.01 -22.93
C SER A 321 20.38 -0.95 -24.01
N THR A 322 19.68 0.11 -23.66
CA THR A 322 19.56 1.29 -24.54
C THR A 322 20.87 2.06 -24.41
N LYS A 323 21.83 1.78 -25.27
CA LYS A 323 22.87 2.78 -25.52
C LYS A 323 22.14 4.01 -26.08
N LYS A 324 22.31 5.19 -25.44
CA LYS A 324 21.98 6.44 -26.12
C LYS A 324 22.71 6.44 -27.47
N ALA A 325 21.96 6.56 -28.57
CA ALA A 325 22.50 6.89 -29.87
C ALA A 325 23.00 8.33 -29.85
#